data_e6cf0bf607cf14add5d4c190affbe20d
#
_entry.id   e6cf0bf607cf14add5d4c190affbe20d
#
_cell.length_a   1.000
_cell.length_b   1.000
_cell.length_c   1.000
_cell.angle_alpha   90.00
_cell.angle_beta   90.00
_cell.angle_gamma   90.00
#
_symmetry.space_group_name_H-M   'P 1'
#
loop_
_entity.id
_entity.type
_entity.pdbx_description
1 polymer ?
#
loop_
_entity_poly.entity_id
_entity_poly.type
_entity_poly.pdbx_seq_one_letter_code
_entity_poly.pdbx_strand_id
1 'polypeptide(L)'
;MRQVLSLSGMVICIPSKGEYEAIGAGFARMARSDELRCVVGAIHGCHVEVMPSGPNRADYFSRKLRYSIQFQAVCDHMGKFVDVFAEYPGSVHYSRVFMASLLYVNALYPPQGYAILGDSGYPCIAEPIAVLTPYREPVAGPIQARFNAHHRRGRNIIERSFGMLKTRWNCIFMKRVTLRHTRVANVIGACCIMHNICLTNGDILVGGELVGEEEYMVGMVGHHENGFNLRDNIARRMS
;
A
#
# COMPACT_ATOMS: atom_id res chain seq x y z
N MET A 1 -14.83 -19.39 -4.45
CA MET A 1 -14.60 -18.11 -3.73
C MET A 1 -14.67 -18.26 -2.21
N ARG A 2 -15.74 -18.78 -1.57
CA ARG A 2 -15.79 -18.95 -0.10
C ARG A 2 -14.61 -19.74 0.45
N GLN A 3 -14.21 -20.85 -0.18
CA GLN A 3 -13.06 -21.67 0.22
C GLN A 3 -11.72 -20.90 0.13
N VAL A 4 -11.53 -20.06 -0.89
CA VAL A 4 -10.32 -19.23 -1.01
C VAL A 4 -10.28 -18.17 0.09
N LEU A 5 -11.40 -17.52 0.39
CA LEU A 5 -11.46 -16.52 1.46
C LEU A 5 -11.24 -17.13 2.86
N SER A 6 -11.57 -18.40 3.08
CA SER A 6 -11.27 -19.08 4.34
C SER A 6 -9.75 -19.25 4.60
N LEU A 7 -8.91 -19.12 3.57
CA LEU A 7 -7.45 -19.15 3.68
C LEU A 7 -6.85 -17.78 4.02
N SER A 8 -7.65 -16.71 4.11
CA SER A 8 -7.12 -15.32 4.27
C SER A 8 -6.17 -15.20 5.46
N GLY A 9 -6.57 -15.66 6.64
CA GLY A 9 -5.76 -15.56 7.85
C GLY A 9 -4.49 -16.44 7.87
N MET A 10 -4.35 -17.38 6.92
CA MET A 10 -3.13 -18.19 6.77
C MET A 10 -2.19 -17.68 5.67
N VAL A 11 -2.72 -16.94 4.70
CA VAL A 11 -1.99 -16.51 3.49
C VAL A 11 -1.73 -15.00 3.48
N ILE A 12 -2.69 -14.22 3.98
CA ILE A 12 -2.52 -12.77 4.20
C ILE A 12 -2.49 -12.59 5.71
N CYS A 13 -1.31 -12.50 6.26
CA CYS A 13 -1.10 -12.38 7.71
C CYS A 13 0.04 -11.41 8.00
N ILE A 14 -0.08 -10.74 9.12
CA ILE A 14 0.99 -9.88 9.65
C ILE A 14 2.18 -10.78 9.97
N PRO A 15 3.41 -10.40 9.52
CA PRO A 15 4.62 -11.16 9.80
C PRO A 15 4.85 -11.33 11.31
N SER A 16 5.44 -12.44 11.69
CA SER A 16 5.85 -12.70 13.07
C SER A 16 7.04 -11.82 13.48
N LYS A 17 7.23 -11.67 14.78
CA LYS A 17 8.31 -10.83 15.33
C LYS A 17 9.71 -11.26 14.85
N GLY A 18 9.91 -12.55 14.58
CA GLY A 18 11.19 -13.07 14.08
C GLY A 18 11.48 -12.76 12.61
N GLU A 19 10.48 -12.33 11.83
CA GLU A 19 10.65 -12.04 10.41
C GLU A 19 11.01 -10.57 10.14
N TYR A 20 10.80 -9.66 11.10
CA TYR A 20 10.98 -8.22 10.87
C TYR A 20 12.39 -7.83 10.46
N GLU A 21 13.41 -8.47 11.05
CA GLU A 21 14.81 -8.20 10.71
C GLU A 21 15.12 -8.58 9.25
N ALA A 22 14.65 -9.74 8.80
CA ALA A 22 14.82 -10.20 7.43
C ALA A 22 14.07 -9.30 6.43
N ILE A 23 12.86 -8.89 6.77
CA ILE A 23 12.05 -7.97 5.96
C ILE A 23 12.74 -6.61 5.85
N GLY A 24 13.20 -6.07 6.99
CA GLY A 24 13.91 -4.79 7.04
C GLY A 24 15.22 -4.80 6.24
N ALA A 25 15.99 -5.90 6.33
CA ALA A 25 17.18 -6.09 5.50
C ALA A 25 16.84 -6.14 4.01
N GLY A 26 15.68 -6.73 3.64
CA GLY A 26 15.16 -6.73 2.29
C GLY A 26 14.85 -5.32 1.77
N PHE A 27 14.14 -4.52 2.57
CA PHE A 27 13.85 -3.12 2.23
C PHE A 27 15.11 -2.27 2.13
N ALA A 28 16.06 -2.40 3.06
CA ALA A 28 17.34 -1.67 3.02
C ALA A 28 18.11 -1.95 1.73
N ARG A 29 18.14 -3.23 1.30
CA ARG A 29 18.78 -3.64 0.05
C ARG A 29 18.10 -3.02 -1.18
N MET A 30 16.76 -3.08 -1.26
CA MET A 30 16.01 -2.47 -2.36
C MET A 30 16.18 -0.96 -2.40
N ALA A 31 16.10 -0.32 -1.26
CA ALA A 31 16.28 1.11 -1.10
C ALA A 31 17.72 1.57 -1.33
N ARG A 32 18.70 0.67 -1.24
CA ARG A 32 20.14 0.96 -1.22
C ARG A 32 20.53 1.90 -0.08
N SER A 33 19.97 1.65 1.12
CA SER A 33 20.25 2.44 2.32
C SER A 33 19.96 1.60 3.57
N ASP A 34 20.97 1.41 4.42
CA ASP A 34 20.84 0.69 5.68
C ASP A 34 19.95 1.42 6.69
N GLU A 35 19.79 2.73 6.55
CA GLU A 35 18.89 3.54 7.39
C GLU A 35 17.41 3.14 7.25
N LEU A 36 17.05 2.41 6.20
CA LEU A 36 15.71 1.87 5.99
C LEU A 36 15.56 0.41 6.46
N ARG A 37 16.45 -0.11 7.30
CA ARG A 37 16.27 -1.40 7.99
C ARG A 37 15.08 -1.42 8.95
N CYS A 38 14.66 -0.26 9.42
CA CYS A 38 13.43 -0.13 10.21
C CYS A 38 12.15 -0.27 9.37
N VAL A 39 12.24 -0.34 8.06
CA VAL A 39 11.08 -0.48 7.19
C VAL A 39 10.73 -1.95 7.03
N VAL A 40 9.47 -2.28 7.32
CA VAL A 40 8.96 -3.65 7.22
C VAL A 40 7.81 -3.81 6.24
N GLY A 41 7.34 -2.74 5.62
CA GLY A 41 6.26 -2.80 4.62
C GLY A 41 6.22 -1.59 3.70
N ALA A 42 5.48 -1.73 2.62
CA ALA A 42 5.09 -0.63 1.75
C ALA A 42 3.57 -0.66 1.54
N ILE A 43 2.93 0.51 1.66
CA ILE A 43 1.48 0.70 1.53
C ILE A 43 1.15 1.49 0.26
N HIS A 44 0.11 1.06 -0.43
CA HIS A 44 -0.44 1.81 -1.55
C HIS A 44 -1.91 1.47 -1.75
N GLY A 45 -2.63 2.33 -2.47
CA GLY A 45 -4.02 2.12 -2.84
C GLY A 45 -4.20 2.07 -4.35
N CYS A 46 -5.25 1.39 -4.81
CA CYS A 46 -5.67 1.47 -6.18
C CYS A 46 -7.21 1.43 -6.31
N HIS A 47 -7.70 1.83 -7.47
CA HIS A 47 -9.13 1.78 -7.79
C HIS A 47 -9.44 0.56 -8.63
N VAL A 48 -10.56 -0.10 -8.31
CA VAL A 48 -11.16 -1.15 -9.12
C VAL A 48 -12.48 -0.62 -9.67
N GLU A 49 -12.60 -0.54 -11.00
CA GLU A 49 -13.82 -0.03 -11.64
C GLU A 49 -15.00 -0.96 -11.41
N VAL A 50 -16.14 -0.36 -11.02
CA VAL A 50 -17.37 -1.07 -10.71
C VAL A 50 -18.58 -0.43 -11.38
N MET A 51 -19.68 -1.16 -11.42
CA MET A 51 -20.99 -0.63 -11.78
C MET A 51 -21.89 -0.61 -10.53
N PRO A 52 -21.83 0.46 -9.73
CA PRO A 52 -22.68 0.54 -8.55
C PRO A 52 -24.15 0.72 -8.97
N SER A 53 -25.04 0.13 -8.19
CA SER A 53 -26.50 0.25 -8.32
C SER A 53 -27.09 0.77 -7.02
N GLY A 54 -28.23 1.44 -7.09
CA GLY A 54 -28.94 1.96 -5.93
C GLY A 54 -28.69 3.43 -5.63
N PRO A 55 -29.27 3.96 -4.54
CA PRO A 55 -29.28 5.40 -4.23
C PRO A 55 -27.89 5.99 -3.95
N ASN A 56 -26.97 5.19 -3.43
CA ASN A 56 -25.62 5.65 -3.06
C ASN A 56 -24.60 5.54 -4.21
N ARG A 57 -25.07 5.43 -5.46
CA ARG A 57 -24.19 5.31 -6.63
C ARG A 57 -23.18 6.46 -6.73
N ALA A 58 -23.58 7.68 -6.39
CA ALA A 58 -22.73 8.86 -6.46
C ALA A 58 -21.46 8.75 -5.60
N ASP A 59 -21.51 8.03 -4.47
CA ASP A 59 -20.37 7.87 -3.54
C ASP A 59 -19.21 7.11 -4.19
N TYR A 60 -19.50 6.30 -5.21
CA TYR A 60 -18.48 5.52 -5.93
C TYR A 60 -17.78 6.30 -7.04
N PHE A 61 -18.24 7.54 -7.34
CA PHE A 61 -17.67 8.34 -8.41
C PHE A 61 -16.36 8.99 -7.97
N SER A 62 -15.26 8.48 -8.49
CA SER A 62 -13.91 8.93 -8.15
C SER A 62 -13.51 10.20 -8.89
N ARG A 63 -12.45 10.88 -8.45
CA ARG A 63 -11.86 12.04 -9.15
C ARG A 63 -11.38 11.73 -10.56
N LYS A 64 -11.12 10.44 -10.86
CA LYS A 64 -10.76 9.98 -12.22
C LYS A 64 -11.98 9.83 -13.13
N LEU A 65 -13.14 10.40 -12.75
CA LEU A 65 -14.40 10.37 -13.49
C LEU A 65 -14.90 8.94 -13.76
N ARG A 66 -14.65 8.02 -12.84
CA ARG A 66 -15.05 6.60 -12.92
C ARG A 66 -15.67 6.14 -11.62
N TYR A 67 -16.65 5.23 -11.72
CA TYR A 67 -17.18 4.54 -10.55
C TYR A 67 -16.20 3.45 -10.12
N SER A 68 -15.73 3.50 -8.88
CA SER A 68 -14.73 2.56 -8.39
C SER A 68 -14.91 2.25 -6.90
N ILE A 69 -14.33 1.13 -6.49
CA ILE A 69 -14.03 0.80 -5.10
C ILE A 69 -12.54 1.04 -4.88
N GLN A 70 -12.21 1.65 -3.76
CA GLN A 70 -10.83 1.74 -3.30
C GLN A 70 -10.40 0.45 -2.63
N PHE A 71 -9.21 0.04 -3.00
CA PHE A 71 -8.50 -1.10 -2.47
C PHE A 71 -7.12 -0.66 -2.02
N GLN A 72 -6.80 -0.88 -0.76
CA GLN A 72 -5.53 -0.57 -0.14
C GLN A 72 -4.87 -1.86 0.32
N ALA A 73 -3.55 -1.97 0.18
CA ALA A 73 -2.79 -3.09 0.69
C ALA A 73 -1.42 -2.67 1.21
N VAL A 74 -0.89 -3.48 2.12
CA VAL A 74 0.50 -3.42 2.56
C VAL A 74 1.19 -4.68 2.07
N CYS A 75 2.40 -4.57 1.52
CA CYS A 75 3.22 -5.72 1.16
C CYS A 75 4.56 -5.73 1.88
N ASP A 76 5.17 -6.90 1.99
CA ASP A 76 6.54 -7.10 2.44
C ASP A 76 7.57 -6.81 1.30
N HIS A 77 8.86 -7.04 1.58
CA HIS A 77 9.95 -6.86 0.63
C HIS A 77 9.95 -7.87 -0.53
N MET A 78 9.18 -8.96 -0.42
CA MET A 78 8.99 -9.95 -1.49
C MET A 78 7.78 -9.63 -2.36
N GLY A 79 7.00 -8.61 -1.99
CA GLY A 79 5.77 -8.23 -2.66
C GLY A 79 4.54 -9.04 -2.26
N LYS A 80 4.63 -9.83 -1.19
CA LYS A 80 3.49 -10.55 -0.61
C LYS A 80 2.64 -9.57 0.20
N PHE A 81 1.33 -9.60 0.00
CA PHE A 81 0.41 -8.80 0.79
C PHE A 81 0.31 -9.33 2.22
N VAL A 82 0.53 -8.45 3.19
CA VAL A 82 0.41 -8.73 4.63
C VAL A 82 -0.87 -8.16 5.23
N ASP A 83 -1.45 -7.15 4.57
CA ASP A 83 -2.76 -6.57 4.88
C ASP A 83 -3.47 -6.13 3.61
N VAL A 84 -4.79 -6.28 3.59
CA VAL A 84 -5.66 -5.90 2.45
C VAL A 84 -6.96 -5.33 2.98
N PHE A 85 -7.31 -4.14 2.53
CA PHE A 85 -8.54 -3.44 2.89
C PHE A 85 -9.24 -2.89 1.65
N ALA A 86 -10.49 -3.31 1.39
CA ALA A 86 -11.22 -3.04 0.15
C ALA A 86 -12.73 -2.79 0.42
N GLU A 87 -13.06 -1.77 1.21
CA GLU A 87 -14.46 -1.52 1.63
C GLU A 87 -14.97 -0.13 1.24
N TYR A 88 -14.09 0.80 0.84
CA TYR A 88 -14.47 2.18 0.62
C TYR A 88 -14.79 2.51 -0.85
N PRO A 89 -15.81 3.37 -1.07
CA PRO A 89 -16.10 3.90 -2.40
C PRO A 89 -14.97 4.80 -2.90
N GLY A 90 -14.84 4.90 -4.22
CA GLY A 90 -13.73 5.57 -4.89
C GLY A 90 -13.64 7.08 -4.68
N SER A 91 -14.67 7.74 -4.13
CA SER A 91 -14.62 9.16 -3.79
C SER A 91 -13.83 9.48 -2.54
N VAL A 92 -13.59 8.48 -1.67
CA VAL A 92 -12.91 8.66 -0.37
C VAL A 92 -11.41 8.80 -0.58
N HIS A 93 -10.76 9.70 0.17
CA HIS A 93 -9.32 9.91 0.10
C HIS A 93 -8.53 8.77 0.75
N TYR A 94 -7.36 8.39 0.21
CA TYR A 94 -6.53 7.29 0.73
C TYR A 94 -6.18 7.43 2.21
N SER A 95 -5.85 8.64 2.67
CA SER A 95 -5.55 8.89 4.08
C SER A 95 -6.75 8.55 4.99
N ARG A 96 -7.98 8.84 4.55
CA ARG A 96 -9.19 8.51 5.30
C ARG A 96 -9.45 7.00 5.31
N VAL A 97 -9.25 6.33 4.16
CA VAL A 97 -9.35 4.86 4.07
C VAL A 97 -8.35 4.20 5.00
N PHE A 98 -7.11 4.71 5.02
CA PHE A 98 -6.05 4.22 5.89
C PHE A 98 -6.41 4.36 7.37
N MET A 99 -6.83 5.57 7.81
CA MET A 99 -7.19 5.83 9.21
C MET A 99 -8.42 5.03 9.68
N ALA A 100 -9.26 4.57 8.76
CA ALA A 100 -10.42 3.73 9.06
C ALA A 100 -10.11 2.22 8.98
N SER A 101 -8.93 1.83 8.50
CA SER A 101 -8.54 0.43 8.40
C SER A 101 -8.28 -0.18 9.78
N LEU A 102 -8.54 -1.49 9.93
CA LEU A 102 -8.23 -2.21 11.16
C LEU A 102 -6.73 -2.19 11.47
N LEU A 103 -5.89 -2.14 10.44
CA LEU A 103 -4.45 -2.00 10.57
C LEU A 103 -4.08 -0.77 11.41
N TYR A 104 -4.70 0.38 11.13
CA TYR A 104 -4.46 1.64 11.83
C TYR A 104 -5.17 1.69 13.18
N VAL A 105 -6.48 1.40 13.20
CA VAL A 105 -7.33 1.54 14.40
C VAL A 105 -6.83 0.67 15.55
N ASN A 106 -6.39 -0.53 15.24
CA ASN A 106 -5.90 -1.49 16.23
C ASN A 106 -4.36 -1.49 16.37
N ALA A 107 -3.66 -0.57 15.72
CA ALA A 107 -2.20 -0.48 15.70
C ALA A 107 -1.52 -1.85 15.43
N LEU A 108 -2.05 -2.60 14.46
CA LEU A 108 -1.64 -3.99 14.23
C LEU A 108 -0.25 -4.10 13.59
N TYR A 109 0.10 -3.14 12.72
CA TYR A 109 1.34 -3.19 11.94
C TYR A 109 1.66 -1.83 11.30
N PRO A 110 2.92 -1.38 11.29
CA PRO A 110 4.11 -2.04 11.82
C PRO A 110 4.16 -1.98 13.35
N PRO A 111 4.97 -2.86 14.00
CA PRO A 111 5.20 -2.77 15.44
C PRO A 111 6.06 -1.56 15.80
N GLN A 112 6.10 -1.22 17.08
CA GLN A 112 6.91 -0.12 17.58
C GLN A 112 8.39 -0.28 17.19
N GLY A 113 9.02 0.81 16.75
CA GLY A 113 10.40 0.83 16.25
C GLY A 113 10.55 0.50 14.77
N TYR A 114 9.46 0.09 14.10
CA TYR A 114 9.41 -0.15 12.66
C TYR A 114 8.46 0.80 11.96
N ALA A 115 8.59 0.91 10.64
CA ALA A 115 7.77 1.79 9.81
C ALA A 115 7.35 1.11 8.50
N ILE A 116 6.32 1.65 7.86
CA ILE A 116 5.94 1.32 6.48
C ILE A 116 6.14 2.54 5.57
N LEU A 117 6.46 2.30 4.29
CA LEU A 117 6.60 3.35 3.28
C LEU A 117 5.25 3.61 2.62
N GLY A 118 4.78 4.85 2.67
CA GLY A 118 3.60 5.31 1.94
C GLY A 118 3.95 6.36 0.88
N ASP A 119 3.06 6.61 -0.07
CA ASP A 119 3.19 7.73 -0.98
C ASP A 119 2.74 9.06 -0.33
N SER A 120 2.78 10.16 -1.07
CA SER A 120 2.36 11.48 -0.60
C SER A 120 0.87 11.60 -0.27
N GLY A 121 0.06 10.63 -0.64
CA GLY A 121 -1.36 10.54 -0.30
C GLY A 121 -1.64 10.03 1.11
N TYR A 122 -0.62 9.50 1.79
CA TYR A 122 -0.69 9.05 3.18
C TYR A 122 -0.14 10.09 4.15
N PRO A 123 -0.54 10.05 5.43
CA PRO A 123 0.04 10.91 6.45
C PRO A 123 1.47 10.45 6.82
N CYS A 124 2.38 11.39 7.04
CA CYS A 124 3.68 11.10 7.65
C CYS A 124 3.49 11.12 9.16
N ILE A 125 3.44 9.95 9.79
CA ILE A 125 3.12 9.78 11.22
C ILE A 125 4.09 8.80 11.88
N ALA A 126 4.29 8.94 13.19
CA ALA A 126 5.03 8.00 14.01
C ALA A 126 4.10 7.12 14.86
N GLU A 127 2.90 7.58 15.18
CA GLU A 127 1.93 6.91 16.04
C GLU A 127 0.51 7.02 15.46
N PRO A 128 -0.37 6.05 15.70
CA PRO A 128 -0.18 4.79 16.45
C PRO A 128 0.69 3.76 15.73
N ILE A 129 0.90 3.90 14.44
CA ILE A 129 1.82 3.13 13.60
C ILE A 129 2.66 4.09 12.75
N ALA A 130 3.93 3.77 12.51
CA ALA A 130 4.80 4.67 11.78
C ALA A 130 4.64 4.50 10.26
N VAL A 131 4.34 5.61 9.58
CA VAL A 131 4.28 5.72 8.12
C VAL A 131 5.24 6.80 7.66
N LEU A 132 6.20 6.44 6.83
CA LEU A 132 7.17 7.33 6.22
C LEU A 132 6.72 7.67 4.80
N THR A 133 6.54 8.96 4.52
CA THR A 133 6.19 9.47 3.21
C THR A 133 7.30 10.34 2.64
N PRO A 134 7.39 10.54 1.32
CA PRO A 134 8.42 11.37 0.73
C PRO A 134 8.25 12.84 1.16
N TYR A 135 9.33 13.61 1.07
CA TYR A 135 9.24 15.07 1.11
C TYR A 135 8.51 15.57 -0.13
N ARG A 136 7.73 16.62 0.05
CA ARG A 136 7.00 17.25 -1.06
C ARG A 136 7.96 17.93 -2.02
N GLU A 137 7.68 17.86 -3.30
CA GLU A 137 8.39 18.60 -4.33
C GLU A 137 7.86 20.07 -4.42
N PRO A 138 8.73 21.05 -4.71
CA PRO A 138 10.18 20.92 -4.83
C PRO A 138 10.85 20.71 -3.45
N VAL A 139 11.84 19.81 -3.37
CA VAL A 139 12.56 19.53 -2.13
C VAL A 139 13.51 20.68 -1.76
N ALA A 140 13.67 20.93 -0.46
CA ALA A 140 14.46 22.06 0.04
C ALA A 140 16.00 21.84 -0.05
N GLY A 141 16.48 20.63 -0.38
CA GLY A 141 17.92 20.39 -0.45
C GLY A 141 18.31 18.92 -0.68
N PRO A 142 19.64 18.65 -0.72
CA PRO A 142 20.17 17.35 -1.13
C PRO A 142 19.80 16.21 -0.17
N ILE A 143 19.64 16.48 1.13
CA ILE A 143 19.22 15.49 2.13
C ILE A 143 17.82 14.98 1.80
N GLN A 144 16.88 15.87 1.52
CA GLN A 144 15.50 15.51 1.18
C GLN A 144 15.43 14.78 -0.18
N ALA A 145 16.19 15.26 -1.16
CA ALA A 145 16.26 14.62 -2.48
C ALA A 145 16.79 13.18 -2.38
N ARG A 146 17.83 12.96 -1.57
CA ARG A 146 18.42 11.65 -1.31
C ARG A 146 17.43 10.72 -0.63
N PHE A 147 16.78 11.20 0.44
CA PHE A 147 15.73 10.43 1.11
C PHE A 147 14.63 10.01 0.11
N ASN A 148 14.11 10.95 -0.67
CA ASN A 148 13.06 10.65 -1.67
C ASN A 148 13.51 9.60 -2.69
N ALA A 149 14.79 9.62 -3.09
CA ALA A 149 15.33 8.63 -4.01
C ALA A 149 15.38 7.23 -3.39
N HIS A 150 15.82 7.09 -2.14
CA HIS A 150 15.86 5.81 -1.42
C HIS A 150 14.46 5.33 -1.09
N HIS A 151 13.60 6.21 -0.59
CA HIS A 151 12.19 5.95 -0.29
C HIS A 151 11.45 5.38 -1.51
N ARG A 152 11.56 6.04 -2.67
CA ARG A 152 10.93 5.59 -3.93
C ARG A 152 11.39 4.19 -4.34
N ARG A 153 12.70 3.88 -4.22
CA ARG A 153 13.23 2.54 -4.55
C ARG A 153 12.61 1.47 -3.64
N GLY A 154 12.54 1.72 -2.32
CA GLY A 154 11.92 0.79 -1.37
C GLY A 154 10.43 0.63 -1.62
N ARG A 155 9.70 1.73 -1.83
CA ARG A 155 8.25 1.73 -2.03
C ARG A 155 7.81 1.09 -3.35
N ASN A 156 8.66 1.09 -4.37
CA ASN A 156 8.33 0.56 -5.70
C ASN A 156 7.90 -0.91 -5.68
N ILE A 157 8.19 -1.65 -4.62
CA ILE A 157 7.76 -3.05 -4.48
C ILE A 157 6.24 -3.20 -4.45
N ILE A 158 5.51 -2.30 -3.78
CA ILE A 158 4.05 -2.39 -3.73
C ILE A 158 3.41 -2.08 -5.09
N GLU A 159 4.00 -1.16 -5.86
CA GLU A 159 3.54 -0.88 -7.23
C GLU A 159 3.76 -2.09 -8.15
N ARG A 160 4.92 -2.74 -8.04
CA ARG A 160 5.19 -4.00 -8.75
C ARG A 160 4.22 -5.10 -8.35
N SER A 161 3.89 -5.23 -7.06
CA SER A 161 2.91 -6.21 -6.57
C SER A 161 1.53 -5.97 -7.15
N PHE A 162 1.08 -4.71 -7.20
CA PHE A 162 -0.17 -4.36 -7.90
C PHE A 162 -0.07 -4.60 -9.41
N GLY A 163 1.08 -4.36 -10.02
CA GLY A 163 1.33 -4.69 -11.41
C GLY A 163 1.13 -6.18 -11.70
N MET A 164 1.79 -7.04 -10.95
CA MET A 164 1.62 -8.50 -11.06
C MET A 164 0.18 -8.94 -10.78
N LEU A 165 -0.45 -8.38 -9.74
CA LEU A 165 -1.85 -8.65 -9.40
C LEU A 165 -2.78 -8.30 -10.58
N LYS A 166 -2.67 -7.10 -11.13
CA LYS A 166 -3.50 -6.61 -12.24
C LYS A 166 -3.27 -7.39 -13.52
N THR A 167 -2.02 -7.74 -13.81
CA THR A 167 -1.67 -8.55 -14.99
C THR A 167 -2.26 -9.95 -14.88
N ARG A 168 -2.14 -10.60 -13.72
CA ARG A 168 -2.62 -11.96 -13.48
C ARG A 168 -4.15 -12.05 -13.53
N TRP A 169 -4.84 -11.08 -12.97
CA TRP A 169 -6.31 -11.00 -12.97
C TRP A 169 -6.82 -9.79 -13.75
N ASN A 170 -6.33 -9.65 -14.98
CA ASN A 170 -6.66 -8.54 -15.87
C ASN A 170 -8.17 -8.29 -16.03
N CYS A 171 -8.98 -9.37 -16.09
CA CYS A 171 -10.44 -9.27 -16.20
C CYS A 171 -11.11 -8.58 -14.99
N ILE A 172 -10.44 -8.55 -13.82
CA ILE A 172 -10.95 -7.89 -12.61
C ILE A 172 -10.42 -6.46 -12.50
N PHE A 173 -9.14 -6.25 -12.79
CA PHE A 173 -8.48 -4.99 -12.49
C PHE A 173 -8.37 -4.01 -13.67
N MET A 174 -8.40 -4.52 -14.91
CA MET A 174 -8.25 -3.71 -16.14
C MET A 174 -9.56 -3.51 -16.89
N LYS A 175 -10.63 -4.16 -16.44
CA LYS A 175 -11.98 -4.02 -17.00
C LYS A 175 -12.94 -3.63 -15.90
N ARG A 176 -14.05 -2.99 -16.30
CA ARG A 176 -15.13 -2.69 -15.35
C ARG A 176 -15.77 -3.98 -14.85
N VAL A 177 -15.76 -4.17 -13.53
CA VAL A 177 -16.38 -5.33 -12.90
C VAL A 177 -17.90 -5.16 -12.90
N THR A 178 -18.61 -6.10 -13.51
CA THR A 178 -20.09 -6.11 -13.62
C THR A 178 -20.78 -6.81 -12.44
N LEU A 179 -20.02 -7.27 -11.45
CA LEU A 179 -20.54 -7.85 -10.22
C LEU A 179 -21.20 -6.78 -9.33
N ARG A 180 -22.10 -7.22 -8.46
CA ARG A 180 -22.58 -6.32 -7.39
C ARG A 180 -21.40 -5.79 -6.60
N HIS A 181 -21.34 -4.47 -6.42
CA HIS A 181 -20.23 -3.79 -5.74
C HIS A 181 -19.93 -4.39 -4.35
N THR A 182 -20.95 -4.89 -3.62
CA THR A 182 -20.78 -5.56 -2.32
C THR A 182 -20.00 -6.88 -2.39
N ARG A 183 -19.81 -7.48 -3.57
CA ARG A 183 -19.02 -8.70 -3.77
C ARG A 183 -17.61 -8.44 -4.28
N VAL A 184 -17.34 -7.23 -4.75
CA VAL A 184 -16.05 -6.88 -5.37
C VAL A 184 -14.91 -6.96 -4.35
N ALA A 185 -15.12 -6.52 -3.11
CA ALA A 185 -14.14 -6.66 -2.03
C ALA A 185 -13.69 -8.12 -1.82
N ASN A 186 -14.65 -9.07 -1.82
CA ASN A 186 -14.35 -10.49 -1.70
C ASN A 186 -13.55 -11.03 -2.90
N VAL A 187 -13.81 -10.53 -4.10
CA VAL A 187 -13.06 -10.92 -5.32
C VAL A 187 -11.63 -10.37 -5.24
N ILE A 188 -11.45 -9.12 -4.83
CA ILE A 188 -10.14 -8.52 -4.61
C ILE A 188 -9.35 -9.34 -3.58
N GLY A 189 -9.96 -9.64 -2.42
CA GLY A 189 -9.32 -10.46 -1.39
C GLY A 189 -8.90 -11.84 -1.90
N ALA A 190 -9.75 -12.52 -2.67
CA ALA A 190 -9.40 -13.80 -3.28
C ALA A 190 -8.21 -13.67 -4.26
N CYS A 191 -8.17 -12.62 -5.08
CA CYS A 191 -7.04 -12.36 -5.98
C CYS A 191 -5.74 -12.13 -5.20
N CYS A 192 -5.79 -11.39 -4.07
CA CYS A 192 -4.63 -11.14 -3.22
C CYS A 192 -4.11 -12.42 -2.53
N ILE A 193 -5.01 -13.29 -2.07
CA ILE A 193 -4.65 -14.62 -1.52
C ILE A 193 -3.92 -15.44 -2.59
N MET A 194 -4.50 -15.53 -3.78
CA MET A 194 -3.89 -16.27 -4.89
C MET A 194 -2.55 -15.66 -5.33
N HIS A 195 -2.41 -14.34 -5.29
CA HIS A 195 -1.15 -13.65 -5.54
C HIS A 195 -0.05 -14.11 -4.57
N ASN A 196 -0.33 -14.13 -3.29
CA ASN A 196 0.62 -14.59 -2.28
C ASN A 196 0.99 -16.08 -2.49
N ILE A 197 0.02 -16.94 -2.82
CA ILE A 197 0.26 -18.34 -3.12
C ILE A 197 1.19 -18.47 -4.35
N CYS A 198 0.94 -17.72 -5.43
CA CYS A 198 1.79 -17.70 -6.61
C CYS A 198 3.24 -17.30 -6.27
N LEU A 199 3.41 -16.20 -5.52
CA LEU A 199 4.75 -15.75 -5.12
C LEU A 199 5.46 -16.77 -4.23
N THR A 200 4.73 -17.42 -3.31
CA THR A 200 5.30 -18.47 -2.44
C THR A 200 5.82 -19.67 -3.24
N ASN A 201 5.18 -19.99 -4.36
CA ASN A 201 5.57 -21.08 -5.25
C ASN A 201 6.53 -20.65 -6.37
N GLY A 202 7.10 -19.43 -6.29
CA GLY A 202 8.08 -18.95 -7.26
C GLY A 202 7.47 -18.50 -8.60
N ASP A 203 6.14 -18.44 -8.73
CA ASP A 203 5.46 -17.95 -9.93
C ASP A 203 5.46 -16.40 -9.91
N ILE A 204 6.58 -15.84 -10.36
CA ILE A 204 6.80 -14.40 -10.46
C ILE A 204 6.56 -13.96 -11.89
N LEU A 205 5.58 -13.08 -12.10
CA LEU A 205 5.39 -12.45 -13.40
C LEU A 205 6.48 -11.39 -13.62
N VAL A 206 7.29 -11.60 -14.64
CA VAL A 206 8.24 -10.61 -15.14
C VAL A 206 7.50 -9.78 -16.18
N GLY A 207 7.17 -8.54 -15.88
CA GLY A 207 6.60 -7.63 -16.87
C GLY A 207 5.42 -6.82 -16.37
N GLY A 208 5.32 -5.65 -16.93
CA GLY A 208 4.34 -4.62 -16.65
C GLY A 208 4.91 -3.62 -15.65
N GLU A 209 5.81 -2.76 -16.10
CA GLU A 209 5.89 -1.42 -15.53
C GLU A 209 4.50 -0.81 -15.68
N LEU A 210 3.71 -0.92 -14.64
CA LEU A 210 2.62 0.02 -14.51
C LEU A 210 3.31 1.37 -14.41
N VAL A 211 3.12 2.21 -15.42
CA VAL A 211 3.32 3.64 -15.27
C VAL A 211 2.55 4.00 -14.00
N GLY A 212 3.28 4.23 -12.92
CA GLY A 212 2.69 4.61 -11.65
C GLY A 212 1.86 5.84 -11.94
N GLU A 213 0.57 5.71 -11.77
CA GLU A 213 -0.28 6.90 -11.75
C GLU A 213 0.06 7.60 -10.44
N GLU A 214 1.11 8.44 -10.46
CA GLU A 214 1.44 9.33 -9.35
C GLU A 214 0.25 10.24 -9.12
N GLU A 215 -0.58 9.87 -8.19
CA GLU A 215 -1.66 10.70 -7.71
C GLU A 215 -1.04 11.76 -6.79
N TYR A 216 -0.66 12.91 -7.35
CA TYR A 216 -0.37 14.11 -6.57
C TYR A 216 -1.67 14.59 -5.92
N MET A 217 -1.95 14.05 -4.75
CA MET A 217 -3.11 14.41 -3.97
C MET A 217 -2.72 15.48 -2.96
N VAL A 218 -3.12 16.71 -3.24
CA VAL A 218 -3.20 17.75 -2.21
C VAL A 218 -4.35 17.38 -1.27
N GLY A 219 -4.11 16.41 -0.38
CA GLY A 219 -5.02 16.10 0.70
C GLY A 219 -4.61 16.89 1.94
N MET A 220 -5.58 17.37 2.70
CA MET A 220 -5.36 17.85 4.07
C MET A 220 -4.92 16.66 4.93
N VAL A 221 -3.63 16.35 4.89
CA VAL A 221 -3.01 15.43 5.84
C VAL A 221 -2.75 16.24 7.09
N GLY A 222 -3.33 15.84 8.22
CA GLY A 222 -3.04 16.46 9.51
C GLY A 222 -1.52 16.49 9.73
N HIS A 223 -1.00 17.61 10.16
CA HIS A 223 0.42 17.77 10.45
C HIS A 223 0.75 16.98 11.72
N HIS A 224 1.43 15.85 11.57
CA HIS A 224 1.91 15.04 12.68
C HIS A 224 3.41 15.29 12.85
N GLU A 225 3.77 16.22 13.70
CA GLU A 225 5.15 16.66 13.97
C GLU A 225 6.10 15.49 14.28
N ASN A 226 5.63 14.51 15.05
CA ASN A 226 6.40 13.31 15.40
C ASN A 226 6.79 12.46 14.18
N GLY A 227 5.93 12.37 13.18
CA GLY A 227 6.23 11.64 11.94
C GLY A 227 7.28 12.34 11.09
N PHE A 228 7.22 13.66 11.00
CA PHE A 228 8.24 14.46 10.30
C PHE A 228 9.59 14.35 11.00
N ASN A 229 9.62 14.43 12.34
CA ASN A 229 10.84 14.26 13.12
C ASN A 229 11.48 12.88 12.91
N LEU A 230 10.67 11.82 12.87
CA LEU A 230 11.16 10.46 12.58
C LEU A 230 11.80 10.38 11.18
N ARG A 231 11.10 10.87 10.15
CA ARG A 231 11.61 10.93 8.77
C ARG A 231 12.89 11.75 8.66
N ASP A 232 12.92 12.93 9.27
CA ASP A 232 14.04 13.85 9.21
C ASP A 232 15.28 13.27 9.90
N ASN A 233 15.11 12.55 11.01
CA ASN A 233 16.19 11.85 11.69
C ASN A 233 16.79 10.73 10.82
N ILE A 234 15.95 9.97 10.11
CA ILE A 234 16.40 8.95 9.16
C ILE A 234 17.11 9.60 7.99
N ALA A 235 16.55 10.66 7.41
CA ALA A 235 17.12 11.35 6.26
C ALA A 235 18.51 11.95 6.52
N ARG A 236 18.72 12.50 7.72
CA ARG A 236 20.05 13.06 8.12
C ARG A 236 21.13 11.99 8.25
N ARG A 237 20.78 10.76 8.59
CA ARG A 237 21.73 9.63 8.71
C ARG A 237 22.07 8.99 7.36
N MET A 238 21.28 9.23 6.33
CA MET A 238 21.56 8.76 4.98
C MET A 238 22.77 9.56 4.41
N SER A 239 23.94 8.98 4.46
CA SER A 239 25.17 9.53 3.90
C SER A 239 25.30 9.30 2.38
#